data_c39a2a2d82c1b2add3928df55972242b
#
_entry.id   c39a2a2d82c1b2add3928df55972242b
#
_cell.length_a   1.000
_cell.length_b   1.000
_cell.length_c   1.000
_cell.angle_alpha   90.00
_cell.angle_beta   90.00
_cell.angle_gamma   90.00
#
_symmetry.space_group_name_H-M   'P 1'
#
loop_
_entity.id
_entity.type
_entity.pdbx_description
1 polymer ?
#
loop_
_entity_poly.entity_id
_entity_poly.type
_entity_poly.pdbx_seq_one_letter_code
_entity_poly.pdbx_strand_id
1 'polypeptide(L)'
;MAAEGAAVRDETGRTYAAAAVALPSLQMSALHLAVAMAASSGAATLEAAALVSDGPGPNADDLAAVRDLGPAAVVFHAAPDGTLLATLRA
;
A
#
# COMPACT_ATOMS: atom_id res chain seq x y z
N MET A 1 8.03 0.58 -16.94
CA MET A 1 7.52 0.80 -15.58
C MET A 1 7.61 -0.49 -14.79
N ALA A 2 8.21 -0.47 -13.63
CA ALA A 2 8.24 -1.65 -12.78
C ALA A 2 6.81 -2.02 -12.37
N ALA A 3 6.47 -3.29 -12.48
CA ALA A 3 5.17 -3.78 -12.04
C ALA A 3 5.14 -3.78 -10.52
N GLU A 4 4.05 -3.28 -9.94
CA GLU A 4 3.85 -3.31 -8.51
C GLU A 4 2.39 -3.59 -8.18
N GLY A 5 2.19 -4.26 -7.06
CA GLY A 5 0.89 -4.49 -6.46
C GLY A 5 0.96 -4.17 -4.98
N ALA A 6 -0.16 -3.78 -4.42
CA ALA A 6 -0.22 -3.47 -3.00
C ALA A 6 -1.54 -3.94 -2.42
N ALA A 7 -1.55 -4.12 -1.11
CA ALA A 7 -2.76 -4.41 -0.36
C ALA A 7 -2.67 -3.73 1.00
N VAL A 8 -3.82 -3.31 1.51
CA VAL A 8 -3.95 -2.83 2.87
C VAL A 8 -5.08 -3.58 3.55
N ARG A 9 -4.98 -3.73 4.87
CA ARG A 9 -5.98 -4.42 5.68
C ARG A 9 -6.51 -3.46 6.73
N ASP A 10 -7.82 -3.34 6.82
CA ASP A 10 -8.46 -2.46 7.79
C ASP A 10 -8.70 -3.16 9.14
N GLU A 11 -9.27 -2.41 10.09
CA GLU A 11 -9.53 -2.88 11.45
C GLU A 11 -10.55 -4.02 11.52
N THR A 12 -11.34 -4.23 10.47
CA THR A 12 -12.32 -5.30 10.41
C THR A 12 -11.78 -6.57 9.73
N GLY A 13 -10.55 -6.51 9.24
CA GLY A 13 -9.94 -7.61 8.51
C GLY A 13 -10.22 -7.60 7.01
N ARG A 14 -10.88 -6.56 6.48
CA ARG A 14 -11.05 -6.40 5.03
C ARG A 14 -9.73 -6.01 4.39
N THR A 15 -9.47 -6.60 3.23
CA THR A 15 -8.28 -6.31 2.43
C THR A 15 -8.67 -5.59 1.15
N TYR A 16 -7.91 -4.56 0.81
CA TYR A 16 -8.08 -3.77 -0.41
C TYR A 16 -6.80 -3.91 -1.21
N ALA A 17 -6.90 -4.47 -2.41
CA ALA A 17 -5.74 -4.73 -3.27
C ALA A 17 -5.80 -3.86 -4.51
N ALA A 18 -4.65 -3.39 -4.96
CA ALA A 18 -4.54 -2.49 -6.10
C ALA A 18 -3.22 -2.69 -6.83
N ALA A 19 -3.20 -2.28 -8.09
CA ALA A 19 -1.99 -2.11 -8.87
C ALA A 19 -1.79 -0.62 -9.18
N ALA A 20 -0.59 -0.25 -9.62
CA ALA A 20 -0.31 1.13 -10.00
C ALA A 20 -1.15 1.54 -11.21
N VAL A 21 -1.55 2.80 -11.24
CA VAL A 21 -2.31 3.40 -12.34
C VAL A 21 -1.49 4.53 -12.94
N ALA A 22 -1.36 4.52 -14.26
CA ALA A 22 -0.64 5.56 -15.00
C ALA A 22 -1.45 5.97 -16.23
N LEU A 23 -2.37 6.88 -16.02
CA LEU A 23 -3.19 7.48 -17.07
C LEU A 23 -2.78 8.95 -17.25
N PRO A 24 -3.10 9.59 -18.39
CA PRO A 24 -2.71 10.99 -18.61
C PRO A 24 -3.16 11.95 -17.50
N SER A 25 -4.32 11.70 -16.92
CA SER A 25 -4.86 12.56 -15.85
C SER A 25 -5.01 11.86 -14.50
N LEU A 26 -4.49 10.66 -14.35
CA LEU A 26 -4.59 9.92 -13.10
C LEU A 26 -3.37 9.02 -12.96
N GLN A 27 -2.49 9.38 -12.03
CA GLN A 27 -1.32 8.58 -11.71
C GLN A 27 -1.30 8.32 -10.21
N MET A 28 -1.30 7.04 -9.84
CA MET A 28 -1.25 6.63 -8.43
C MET A 28 -0.38 5.41 -8.30
N SER A 29 0.45 5.39 -7.26
CA SER A 29 1.15 4.16 -6.89
C SER A 29 0.14 3.11 -6.43
N ALA A 30 0.54 1.84 -6.47
CA ALA A 30 -0.32 0.76 -6.00
C ALA A 30 -0.73 0.97 -4.54
N LEU A 31 0.21 1.39 -3.69
CA LEU A 31 -0.06 1.58 -2.27
C LEU A 31 -1.00 2.77 -2.02
N HIS A 32 -0.79 3.90 -2.71
CA HIS A 32 -1.71 5.04 -2.65
C HIS A 32 -3.13 4.62 -3.02
N LEU A 33 -3.28 3.87 -4.11
CA LEU A 33 -4.61 3.44 -4.55
C LEU A 33 -5.27 2.50 -3.54
N ALA A 34 -4.51 1.56 -2.97
CA ALA A 34 -5.06 0.66 -1.95
C ALA A 34 -5.54 1.44 -0.71
N VAL A 35 -4.77 2.44 -0.26
CA VAL A 35 -5.18 3.32 0.84
C VAL A 35 -6.44 4.11 0.47
N ALA A 36 -6.49 4.66 -0.75
CA ALA A 36 -7.66 5.41 -1.23
C ALA A 36 -8.91 4.53 -1.24
N MET A 37 -8.78 3.29 -1.68
CA MET A 37 -9.91 2.35 -1.71
C MET A 37 -10.41 2.06 -0.29
N ALA A 38 -9.52 1.83 0.66
CA ALA A 38 -9.90 1.59 2.05
C ALA A 38 -10.59 2.81 2.65
N ALA A 39 -10.02 4.00 2.47
CA ALA A 39 -10.58 5.24 2.97
C ALA A 39 -11.95 5.52 2.36
N SER A 40 -12.07 5.34 1.05
CA SER A 40 -13.33 5.53 0.31
C SER A 40 -14.41 4.54 0.76
N SER A 41 -14.01 3.36 1.19
CA SER A 41 -14.93 2.31 1.68
C SER A 41 -15.30 2.48 3.14
N GLY A 42 -14.78 3.49 3.83
CA GLY A 42 -15.14 3.77 5.21
C GLY A 42 -14.27 3.11 6.27
N ALA A 43 -13.09 2.63 5.92
CA ALA A 43 -12.17 2.07 6.91
C ALA A 43 -11.83 3.13 7.96
N ALA A 44 -11.88 2.75 9.24
CA ALA A 44 -11.55 3.65 10.33
C ALA A 44 -10.03 3.74 10.53
N THR A 45 -9.31 2.63 10.31
CA THR A 45 -7.86 2.60 10.40
C THR A 45 -7.32 1.41 9.59
N LEU A 46 -5.99 1.34 9.49
CA LEU A 46 -5.29 0.22 8.86
C LEU A 46 -4.47 -0.55 9.88
N GLU A 47 -4.52 -1.86 9.83
CA GLU A 47 -3.67 -2.74 10.64
C GLU A 47 -2.32 -2.97 9.98
N ALA A 48 -2.32 -3.14 8.65
CA ALA A 48 -1.13 -3.49 7.89
C ALA A 48 -1.27 -3.07 6.43
N ALA A 49 -0.13 -2.94 5.78
CA ALA A 49 -0.02 -2.70 4.35
C ALA A 49 1.10 -3.55 3.79
N ALA A 50 1.01 -3.87 2.51
CA ALA A 50 2.06 -4.60 1.81
C ALA A 50 2.25 -4.03 0.41
N LEU A 51 3.50 -3.92 -0.01
CA LEU A 51 3.89 -3.57 -1.37
C LEU A 51 4.71 -4.72 -1.95
N VAL A 52 4.29 -5.21 -3.11
CA VAL A 52 5.04 -6.20 -3.88
C VAL A 52 5.60 -5.51 -5.10
N SER A 53 6.91 -5.49 -5.22
CA SER A 53 7.60 -4.88 -6.37
C SER A 53 9.00 -5.44 -6.51
N ASP A 54 9.54 -5.37 -7.72
CA ASP A 54 10.94 -5.72 -8.01
C ASP A 54 11.87 -4.51 -7.91
N GLY A 55 11.34 -3.35 -7.58
CA GLY A 55 12.07 -2.11 -7.41
C GLY A 55 12.30 -1.75 -5.96
N PRO A 56 12.60 -0.47 -5.68
CA PRO A 56 12.73 0.03 -4.31
C PRO A 56 11.41 -0.14 -3.57
N GLY A 57 11.49 -0.16 -2.25
CA GLY A 57 10.32 -0.25 -1.39
C GLY A 57 9.43 0.99 -1.44
N PRO A 58 8.44 1.07 -0.56
CA PRO A 58 7.54 2.22 -0.52
C PRO A 58 8.34 3.50 -0.25
N ASN A 59 8.00 4.56 -0.97
CA ASN A 59 8.65 5.85 -0.79
C ASN A 59 8.01 6.62 0.38
N ALA A 60 8.52 7.82 0.66
CA ALA A 60 8.03 8.64 1.77
C ALA A 60 6.55 9.01 1.60
N ASP A 61 6.11 9.27 0.37
CA ASP A 61 4.70 9.60 0.10
C ASP A 61 3.78 8.40 0.31
N ASP A 62 4.23 7.21 -0.08
CA ASP A 62 3.50 5.97 0.16
C ASP A 62 3.30 5.74 1.67
N LEU A 63 4.38 5.88 2.44
CA LEU A 63 4.32 5.69 3.90
C LEU A 63 3.46 6.76 4.56
N ALA A 64 3.50 8.00 4.06
CA ALA A 64 2.66 9.08 4.59
C ALA A 64 1.17 8.78 4.37
N ALA A 65 0.80 8.26 3.20
CA ALA A 65 -0.59 7.88 2.92
C ALA A 65 -1.08 6.78 3.87
N VAL A 66 -0.27 5.76 4.09
CA VAL A 66 -0.62 4.70 5.06
C VAL A 66 -0.76 5.29 6.45
N ARG A 67 0.17 6.15 6.87
CA ARG A 67 0.17 6.76 8.20
C ARG A 67 -1.06 7.64 8.43
N ASP A 68 -1.52 8.35 7.40
CA ASP A 68 -2.71 9.20 7.52
C ASP A 68 -3.94 8.41 7.97
N LEU A 69 -4.10 7.20 7.47
CA LEU A 69 -5.24 6.35 7.82
C LEU A 69 -4.90 5.38 8.96
N GLY A 70 -3.69 4.82 8.98
CA GLY A 70 -3.27 3.84 9.98
C GLY A 70 -1.90 4.17 10.56
N PRO A 71 -1.80 5.08 11.55
CA PRO A 71 -0.50 5.49 12.10
C PRO A 71 0.26 4.37 12.79
N ALA A 72 -0.41 3.30 13.20
CA ALA A 72 0.23 2.15 13.84
C ALA A 72 0.45 0.99 12.86
N ALA A 73 0.12 1.15 11.59
CA ALA A 73 0.22 0.07 10.62
C ALA A 73 1.67 -0.34 10.38
N VAL A 74 1.89 -1.65 10.28
CA VAL A 74 3.15 -2.20 9.77
C VAL A 74 3.07 -2.28 8.26
N VAL A 75 4.17 -1.98 7.58
CA VAL A 75 4.26 -2.01 6.13
C VAL A 75 5.31 -3.03 5.70
N PHE A 76 4.89 -3.99 4.90
CA PHE A 76 5.76 -5.02 4.36
C PHE A 76 6.15 -4.70 2.93
N HIS A 77 7.42 -4.88 2.59
CA HIS A 77 7.87 -4.85 1.21
C HIS A 77 8.37 -6.24 0.83
N ALA A 78 7.79 -6.81 -0.21
CA ALA A 78 8.14 -8.13 -0.71
C ALA A 78 8.52 -8.07 -2.20
N ALA A 79 9.39 -8.98 -2.62
CA ALA A 79 9.70 -9.19 -4.02
C ALA A 79 8.56 -9.94 -4.70
N PRO A 80 8.49 -9.92 -6.07
CA PRO A 80 7.44 -10.64 -6.79
C PRO A 80 7.37 -12.13 -6.51
N ASP A 81 8.48 -12.76 -6.10
CA ASP A 81 8.52 -14.17 -5.72
C ASP A 81 8.00 -14.44 -4.30
N GLY A 82 7.59 -13.39 -3.58
CA GLY A 82 7.11 -13.49 -2.21
C GLY A 82 8.18 -13.31 -1.13
N THR A 83 9.45 -13.16 -1.51
CA THR A 83 10.52 -12.94 -0.53
C THR A 83 10.29 -11.61 0.20
N LEU A 84 10.23 -11.65 1.52
CA LEU A 84 10.12 -10.44 2.33
C LEU A 84 11.46 -9.70 2.32
N LEU A 85 11.46 -8.45 1.84
CA LEU A 85 12.64 -7.62 1.71
C LEU A 85 12.81 -6.65 2.87
N ALA A 86 11.71 -6.13 3.40
CA ALA A 86 11.75 -5.16 4.50
C ALA A 86 10.43 -5.14 5.25
N THR A 87 10.50 -4.78 6.52
CA THR A 87 9.35 -4.47 7.36
C THR A 87 9.54 -3.06 7.89
N LEU A 88 8.55 -2.21 7.63
CA LEU A 88 8.63 -0.79 7.92
C LEU A 88 7.44 -0.38 8.79
N ARG A 89 7.55 0.79 9.39
CA ARG A 89 6.41 1.44 10.03
C ARG A 89 6.02 2.68 9.24
N ALA A 90 4.74 2.90 9.17
CA ALA A 90 4.19 4.06 8.46
C ALA A 90 4.49 5.39 9.15
#